data_fb1b9dce673207429df046b95c831615
#
_entry.id   fb1b9dce673207429df046b95c831615
#
_cell.length_a   1.000
_cell.length_b   1.000
_cell.length_c   1.000
_cell.angle_alpha   90.00
_cell.angle_beta   90.00
_cell.angle_gamma   90.00
#
_symmetry.space_group_name_H-M   'P 1'
#
loop_
_entity.id
_entity.type
_entity.pdbx_description
1 polymer ?
#
loop_
_entity_poly.entity_id
_entity_poly.type
_entity_poly.pdbx_seq_one_letter_code
_entity_poly.pdbx_strand_id
1 'polypeptide(L)'
;MSSIVTPCAIYKGTKKEHTYIYICEKDKFDDIPDILMNSLGELEFIMELDLFPEKKLAQANAEEVIDKLNTQGFYLQLPPADYEPEI
;
A
#
# COMPACT_ATOMS: atom_id res chain seq x y z
N MET A 1 -24.83 -14.30 4.33
CA MET A 1 -23.61 -14.43 3.92
C MET A 1 -22.70 -13.27 4.15
N SER A 2 -21.61 -13.47 4.63
CA SER A 2 -20.77 -12.36 4.99
C SER A 2 -19.78 -12.07 3.87
N SER A 3 -19.49 -10.82 3.67
CA SER A 3 -18.44 -10.46 2.77
C SER A 3 -17.16 -10.40 3.54
N ILE A 4 -16.11 -10.89 2.93
CA ILE A 4 -14.81 -10.82 3.54
C ILE A 4 -14.18 -9.51 3.15
N VAL A 5 -13.89 -8.69 4.15
CA VAL A 5 -13.32 -7.38 3.94
C VAL A 5 -11.97 -7.35 4.62
N THR A 6 -10.96 -6.86 3.91
CA THR A 6 -9.62 -6.72 4.44
C THR A 6 -9.35 -5.25 4.74
N PRO A 7 -9.27 -4.87 6.01
CA PRO A 7 -8.96 -3.48 6.31
C PRO A 7 -7.52 -3.16 5.98
N CYS A 8 -7.26 -1.93 5.54
CA CYS A 8 -5.90 -1.52 5.27
C CYS A 8 -5.75 -0.03 5.50
N ALA A 9 -4.51 0.36 5.76
CA ALA A 9 -4.12 1.75 5.89
C ALA A 9 -3.14 2.08 4.79
N ILE A 10 -3.29 3.25 4.18
CA ILE A 10 -2.45 3.66 3.07
C ILE A 10 -1.56 4.80 3.52
N TYR A 11 -0.27 4.67 3.25
CA TYR A 11 0.72 5.69 3.56
C TYR A 11 1.46 6.09 2.31
N LYS A 12 1.95 7.32 2.29
CA LYS A 12 2.73 7.84 1.18
C LYS A 12 4.18 7.98 1.64
N GLY A 13 5.11 7.54 0.78
CA GLY A 13 6.53 7.75 1.05
C GLY A 13 6.91 9.19 0.78
N THR A 14 7.69 9.79 1.68
CA THR A 14 8.08 11.18 1.51
C THR A 14 9.33 11.33 0.67
N LYS A 15 10.16 10.29 0.60
CA LYS A 15 11.37 10.33 -0.22
C LYS A 15 11.12 9.96 -1.66
N LYS A 16 10.00 9.30 -1.96
CA LYS A 16 9.69 8.85 -3.31
C LYS A 16 8.32 9.32 -3.70
N GLU A 17 8.24 10.14 -4.72
CA GLU A 17 6.95 10.64 -5.19
C GLU A 17 6.14 9.52 -5.81
N HIS A 18 4.82 9.61 -5.64
CA HIS A 18 3.87 8.69 -6.26
C HIS A 18 4.06 7.24 -5.79
N THR A 19 4.69 7.06 -4.65
CA THR A 19 4.91 5.74 -4.08
C THR A 19 4.11 5.62 -2.80
N TYR A 20 3.28 4.57 -2.72
CA TYR A 20 2.39 4.37 -1.59
C TYR A 20 2.60 2.98 -1.03
N ILE A 21 2.33 2.82 0.26
CA ILE A 21 2.41 1.51 0.89
C ILE A 21 1.12 1.24 1.65
N TYR A 22 0.60 0.04 1.48
CA TYR A 22 -0.62 -0.41 2.13
C TYR A 22 -0.24 -1.41 3.22
N ILE A 23 -0.83 -1.24 4.41
CA ILE A 23 -0.61 -2.20 5.50
C ILE A 23 -1.96 -2.53 6.12
N CYS A 24 -1.99 -3.64 6.88
CA CYS A 24 -3.25 -4.13 7.43
C CYS A 24 -3.79 -3.25 8.54
N GLU A 25 -2.91 -2.71 9.37
CA GLU A 25 -3.33 -1.91 10.51
C GLU A 25 -2.57 -0.61 10.53
N LYS A 26 -3.29 0.45 10.88
CA LYS A 26 -2.67 1.77 11.01
C LYS A 26 -1.53 1.71 12.03
N ASP A 27 -0.42 2.32 11.68
CA ASP A 27 0.77 2.42 12.53
C ASP A 27 1.47 1.11 12.80
N LYS A 28 1.08 0.03 12.13
CA LYS A 28 1.76 -1.24 12.33
C LYS A 28 2.73 -1.46 11.17
N PHE A 29 3.99 -1.14 11.40
CA PHE A 29 5.00 -1.23 10.36
C PHE A 29 5.94 -2.42 10.54
N ASP A 30 5.59 -3.35 11.42
CA ASP A 30 6.50 -4.44 11.78
C ASP A 30 6.85 -5.33 10.61
N ASP A 31 5.94 -5.49 9.67
CA ASP A 31 6.16 -6.38 8.54
C ASP A 31 6.95 -5.73 7.41
N ILE A 32 7.21 -4.44 7.50
CA ILE A 32 7.92 -3.74 6.44
C ILE A 32 9.41 -3.83 6.69
N PRO A 33 10.20 -4.35 5.72
CA PRO A 33 11.65 -4.41 5.91
C PRO A 33 12.27 -3.05 6.14
N ASP A 34 13.31 -3.01 6.97
CA ASP A 34 13.97 -1.75 7.27
C ASP A 34 14.52 -1.08 6.02
N ILE A 35 15.03 -1.86 5.10
CA ILE A 35 15.56 -1.30 3.86
C ILE A 35 14.47 -0.55 3.12
N LEU A 36 13.27 -1.11 3.08
CA LEU A 36 12.16 -0.45 2.40
C LEU A 36 11.73 0.81 3.16
N MET A 37 11.67 0.72 4.48
CA MET A 37 11.32 1.89 5.29
C MET A 37 12.29 3.03 5.05
N ASN A 38 13.59 2.71 5.02
CA ASN A 38 14.60 3.73 4.77
C ASN A 38 14.49 4.32 3.38
N SER A 39 14.11 3.50 2.41
CA SER A 39 13.96 3.95 1.03
C SER A 39 12.78 4.91 0.88
N LEU A 40 11.70 4.64 1.59
CA LEU A 40 10.50 5.47 1.50
C LEU A 40 10.62 6.76 2.33
N GLY A 41 11.43 6.74 3.35
CA GLY A 41 11.54 7.86 4.27
C GLY A 41 10.41 7.85 5.26
N GLU A 42 10.06 9.02 5.78
CA GLU A 42 8.93 9.12 6.68
C GLU A 42 7.65 8.80 5.93
N LEU A 43 6.78 8.03 6.56
CA LEU A 43 5.51 7.67 5.95
C LEU A 43 4.43 8.62 6.40
N GLU A 44 3.66 9.11 5.43
CA GLU A 44 2.59 10.05 5.72
C GLU A 44 1.26 9.30 5.56
N PHE A 45 0.45 9.31 6.61
CA PHE A 45 -0.83 8.63 6.58
C PHE A 45 -1.78 9.33 5.60
N ILE A 46 -2.37 8.53 4.71
CA ILE A 46 -3.31 9.06 3.72
C ILE A 46 -4.75 8.73 4.11
N MET A 47 -5.05 7.45 4.29
CA MET A 47 -6.41 7.05 4.60
C MET A 47 -6.46 5.58 4.99
N GLU A 48 -7.56 5.20 5.61
CA GLU A 48 -7.88 3.80 5.84
C GLU A 48 -9.05 3.43 4.96
N LEU A 49 -9.05 2.20 4.48
CA LEU A 49 -10.18 1.71 3.71
C LEU A 49 -10.30 0.21 3.85
N ASP A 50 -11.46 -0.30 3.44
CA ASP A 50 -11.72 -1.73 3.47
C ASP A 50 -11.60 -2.25 2.06
N LEU A 51 -10.86 -3.34 1.90
CA LEU A 51 -10.64 -3.95 0.59
C LEU A 51 -11.50 -5.19 0.44
N PHE A 52 -12.02 -5.37 -0.75
CA PHE A 52 -12.70 -6.59 -1.15
C PHE A 52 -12.39 -6.81 -2.62
N PRO A 53 -12.50 -8.05 -3.12
CA PRO A 53 -11.97 -8.35 -4.47
C PRO A 53 -12.54 -7.49 -5.58
N GLU A 54 -13.78 -7.05 -5.47
CA GLU A 54 -14.40 -6.24 -6.51
C GLU A 54 -14.13 -4.75 -6.40
N LYS A 55 -13.43 -4.34 -5.34
CA LYS A 55 -13.19 -2.92 -5.15
C LYS A 55 -12.25 -2.39 -6.21
N LYS A 56 -12.57 -1.23 -6.74
CA LYS A 56 -11.73 -0.61 -7.76
C LYS A 56 -10.77 0.36 -7.12
N LEU A 57 -9.50 0.18 -7.43
CA LEU A 57 -8.47 1.08 -6.96
C LEU A 57 -7.87 1.79 -8.17
N ALA A 58 -7.37 3.00 -7.94
CA ALA A 58 -6.91 3.83 -9.05
C ALA A 58 -5.76 3.21 -9.82
N GLN A 59 -4.78 2.65 -9.12
CA GLN A 59 -3.59 2.15 -9.78
C GLN A 59 -3.15 0.80 -9.25
N ALA A 60 -4.08 0.05 -8.68
CA ALA A 60 -3.74 -1.24 -8.12
C ALA A 60 -4.94 -2.15 -8.25
N ASN A 61 -4.66 -3.45 -8.18
CA ASN A 61 -5.70 -4.47 -8.23
C ASN A 61 -6.01 -4.89 -6.80
N ALA A 62 -7.28 -4.78 -6.40
CA ALA A 62 -7.65 -5.07 -5.02
C ALA A 62 -7.29 -6.49 -4.62
N GLU A 63 -7.49 -7.45 -5.51
CA GLU A 63 -7.15 -8.83 -5.21
C GLU A 63 -5.66 -8.99 -4.95
N GLU A 64 -4.84 -8.32 -5.75
CA GLU A 64 -3.40 -8.40 -5.58
C GLU A 64 -2.98 -7.75 -4.27
N VAL A 65 -3.58 -6.61 -3.92
CA VAL A 65 -3.26 -5.94 -2.66
C VAL A 65 -3.63 -6.84 -1.49
N ILE A 66 -4.84 -7.42 -1.53
CA ILE A 66 -5.28 -8.32 -0.47
C ILE A 66 -4.33 -9.50 -0.33
N ASP A 67 -3.92 -10.08 -1.45
CA ASP A 67 -3.01 -11.21 -1.43
C ASP A 67 -1.68 -10.83 -0.78
N LYS A 68 -1.14 -9.68 -1.14
CA LYS A 68 0.12 -9.25 -0.56
C LYS A 68 0.00 -8.94 0.92
N LEU A 69 -1.12 -8.34 1.33
CA LEU A 69 -1.33 -8.08 2.75
C LEU A 69 -1.39 -9.38 3.54
N ASN A 70 -1.97 -10.42 2.95
CA ASN A 70 -2.09 -11.71 3.63
C ASN A 70 -0.80 -12.51 3.62
N THR A 71 0.04 -12.32 2.61
CA THR A 71 1.24 -13.14 2.48
C THR A 71 2.48 -12.46 3.05
N GLN A 72 2.61 -11.15 2.91
CA GLN A 72 3.80 -10.48 3.41
C GLN A 72 3.52 -9.30 4.35
N GLY A 73 2.25 -8.94 4.50
CA GLY A 73 1.89 -7.92 5.47
C GLY A 73 1.86 -6.50 4.93
N PHE A 74 2.27 -6.29 3.70
CA PHE A 74 2.23 -4.97 3.08
C PHE A 74 2.19 -5.10 1.57
N TYR A 75 1.78 -4.01 0.93
CA TYR A 75 1.79 -3.92 -0.54
C TYR A 75 2.39 -2.59 -0.92
N LEU A 76 3.39 -2.62 -1.78
CA LEU A 76 4.05 -1.40 -2.25
C LEU A 76 3.51 -1.04 -3.61
N GLN A 77 2.94 0.17 -3.72
CA GLN A 77 2.42 0.66 -4.99
C GLN A 77 3.41 1.65 -5.59
N LEU A 78 3.98 1.29 -6.72
CA LEU A 78 4.94 2.13 -7.41
C LEU A 78 4.23 3.03 -8.41
N PRO A 79 4.92 4.06 -8.93
CA PRO A 79 4.32 4.89 -9.97
C PRO A 79 3.92 4.05 -11.18
N PRO A 80 2.95 4.53 -11.97
CA PRO A 80 2.56 3.80 -13.18
C PRO A 80 3.73 3.59 -14.12
N ALA A 81 3.65 2.55 -14.93
CA ALA A 81 4.75 2.21 -15.83
C ALA A 81 5.05 3.32 -16.81
N ASP A 82 4.04 4.08 -17.21
CA ASP A 82 4.22 5.16 -18.16
C ASP A 82 4.57 6.48 -17.49
N TYR A 83 4.74 6.49 -16.18
CA TYR A 83 5.14 7.69 -15.46
C TYR A 83 6.64 7.88 -15.62
N GLU A 84 7.04 9.05 -16.07
CA GLU A 84 8.45 9.35 -16.23
C GLU A 84 8.82 10.51 -15.35
N PRO A 85 9.59 10.28 -14.29
CA PRO A 85 10.00 11.39 -13.43
C PRO A 85 10.90 12.34 -14.18
N GLU A 86 10.77 13.60 -13.87
CA GLU A 86 11.65 14.61 -14.41
C GLU A 86 13.05 14.42 -13.88
N ILE A 87 14.01 14.53 -14.71
CA ILE A 87 15.41 14.37 -14.30
C ILE A 87 16.08 15.71 -14.20
#